data_233f1a51681fa707a494efc93bf6e9ed
#
_entry.id   233f1a51681fa707a494efc93bf6e9ed
#
_cell.length_a   1.000
_cell.length_b   1.000
_cell.length_c   1.000
_cell.angle_alpha   90.00
_cell.angle_beta   90.00
_cell.angle_gamma   90.00
#
_symmetry.space_group_name_H-M   'P 1'
#
loop_
_entity.id
_entity.type
_entity.pdbx_description
1 polymer ?
#
loop_
_entity_poly.entity_id
_entity_poly.type
_entity_poly.pdbx_seq_one_letter_code
_entity_poly.pdbx_strand_id
1 'polypeptide(L)'
;DLGHTPFGHAGEDALNDCMINYGGFDHNLQTLRIVMFLEHKYLKFKGLNLTIETLDGLLKHNGPVNDLSTVNRLIGLKNFNKKIKYKNSGSLEAQISTISDDIAYNNHDIQDGIKAKLFDLNDLIEINFFRDIYKSHKKNIKKNNKDILIYQIIRDSIDLMVRDLIANTKYNLKINKIKTIKDVYNFDNSIVCFSNKFLSIEKEIRLFLRTK
;
A
#
# COMPACT_ATOMS: atom_id res chain seq x y z
N ASP A 1 0.42 4.34 9.00
CA ASP A 1 0.88 5.75 8.90
C ASP A 1 1.26 6.44 10.22
N LEU A 2 1.04 5.81 11.38
CA LEU A 2 1.37 6.43 12.68
C LEU A 2 2.86 6.81 12.83
N GLY A 3 3.75 6.07 12.18
CA GLY A 3 5.18 6.30 12.22
C GLY A 3 5.72 7.17 11.08
N HIS A 4 4.87 7.63 10.18
CA HIS A 4 5.30 8.36 8.99
C HIS A 4 5.82 9.77 9.34
N THR A 5 6.85 10.19 8.62
CA THR A 5 7.43 11.54 8.75
C THR A 5 6.60 12.57 7.98
N PRO A 6 6.69 13.87 8.34
CA PRO A 6 6.27 14.93 7.44
C PRO A 6 6.95 14.81 6.07
N PHE A 7 6.28 15.23 5.01
CA PHE A 7 6.73 15.17 3.62
C PHE A 7 6.90 13.75 3.04
N GLY A 8 6.15 12.77 3.58
CA GLY A 8 6.09 11.41 3.05
C GLY A 8 7.46 10.73 2.96
N HIS A 9 7.69 9.97 1.90
CA HIS A 9 8.95 9.24 1.69
C HIS A 9 10.18 10.15 1.56
N ALA A 10 10.05 11.34 0.98
CA ALA A 10 11.16 12.29 0.92
C ALA A 10 11.63 12.73 2.31
N GLY A 11 10.67 12.94 3.24
CA GLY A 11 10.98 13.23 4.64
C GLY A 11 11.56 12.03 5.37
N GLU A 12 11.11 10.82 5.04
CA GLU A 12 11.66 9.58 5.58
C GLU A 12 13.12 9.38 5.14
N ASP A 13 13.42 9.54 3.86
CA ASP A 13 14.78 9.43 3.32
C ASP A 13 15.71 10.43 4.01
N ALA A 14 15.31 11.70 4.11
CA ALA A 14 16.09 12.72 4.79
C ALA A 14 16.32 12.40 6.27
N LEU A 15 15.31 11.91 6.99
CA LEU A 15 15.46 11.51 8.38
C LEU A 15 16.33 10.28 8.52
N ASN A 16 16.20 9.29 7.63
CA ASN A 16 17.03 8.10 7.63
C ASN A 16 18.51 8.47 7.42
N ASP A 17 18.82 9.37 6.49
CA ASP A 17 20.19 9.85 6.26
C ASP A 17 20.77 10.55 7.51
N CYS A 18 20.00 11.38 8.18
CA CYS A 18 20.40 12.01 9.43
C CYS A 18 20.63 10.99 10.56
N MET A 19 19.87 9.91 10.56
CA MET A 19 19.89 8.89 11.62
C MET A 19 20.80 7.70 11.33
N ILE A 20 21.52 7.68 10.20
CA ILE A 20 22.28 6.50 9.75
C ILE A 20 23.29 6.00 10.80
N ASN A 21 23.96 6.90 11.49
CA ASN A 21 24.91 6.57 12.56
C ASN A 21 24.25 6.07 13.85
N TYR A 22 22.92 6.26 13.97
CA TYR A 22 22.10 5.84 15.12
C TYR A 22 21.18 4.68 14.79
N GLY A 23 21.34 4.10 13.60
CA GLY A 23 20.58 2.92 13.19
C GLY A 23 19.54 3.17 12.11
N GLY A 24 19.51 4.38 11.55
CA GLY A 24 18.56 4.75 10.49
C GLY A 24 17.15 5.00 11.02
N PHE A 25 16.26 5.24 10.08
CA PHE A 25 14.84 5.42 10.32
C PHE A 25 14.02 4.60 9.30
N ASP A 26 12.90 4.05 9.75
CA ASP A 26 11.91 3.34 8.95
C ASP A 26 10.53 3.57 9.57
N HIS A 27 9.57 4.06 8.79
CA HIS A 27 8.26 4.45 9.30
C HIS A 27 7.43 3.25 9.79
N ASN A 28 7.58 2.06 9.23
CA ASN A 28 6.88 0.86 9.70
C ASN A 28 7.42 0.41 11.06
N LEU A 29 8.74 0.44 11.24
CA LEU A 29 9.36 0.16 12.53
C LEU A 29 9.01 1.22 13.58
N GLN A 30 8.91 2.49 13.17
CA GLN A 30 8.44 3.55 14.07
C GLN A 30 6.96 3.35 14.43
N THR A 31 6.11 2.95 13.48
CA THR A 31 4.72 2.56 13.77
C THR A 31 4.67 1.45 14.82
N LEU A 32 5.47 0.40 14.68
CA LEU A 32 5.56 -0.67 15.67
C LEU A 32 6.02 -0.18 17.04
N ARG A 33 7.01 0.72 17.09
CA ARG A 33 7.45 1.34 18.37
C ARG A 33 6.31 2.09 19.06
N ILE A 34 5.56 2.87 18.28
CA ILE A 34 4.41 3.63 18.79
C ILE A 34 3.39 2.67 19.39
N VAL A 35 2.89 1.71 18.62
CA VAL A 35 1.79 0.83 19.06
C VAL A 35 2.20 -0.19 20.13
N MET A 36 3.47 -0.60 20.17
CA MET A 36 3.96 -1.59 21.13
C MET A 36 4.47 -0.98 22.43
N PHE A 37 5.01 0.25 22.39
CA PHE A 37 5.77 0.78 23.52
C PHE A 37 5.43 2.21 23.92
N LEU A 38 5.06 3.11 23.00
CA LEU A 38 4.94 4.53 23.27
C LEU A 38 3.51 4.98 23.60
N GLU A 39 2.51 4.30 23.07
CA GLU A 39 1.10 4.58 23.35
C GLU A 39 0.70 4.05 24.74
N HIS A 40 0.71 4.92 25.74
CA HIS A 40 0.34 4.60 27.13
C HIS A 40 -1.16 4.84 27.36
N LYS A 41 -2.02 3.91 26.91
CA LYS A 41 -3.47 4.00 27.10
C LYS A 41 -4.00 3.10 28.24
N TYR A 42 -3.20 2.17 28.72
CA TYR A 42 -3.64 1.14 29.64
C TYR A 42 -2.69 0.97 30.83
N LEU A 43 -3.25 0.84 32.05
CA LEU A 43 -2.46 0.67 33.29
C LEU A 43 -1.74 -0.68 33.36
N LYS A 44 -2.29 -1.71 32.73
CA LYS A 44 -1.83 -3.11 32.91
C LYS A 44 -0.72 -3.52 31.94
N PHE A 45 -0.52 -2.80 30.84
CA PHE A 45 0.47 -3.16 29.80
C PHE A 45 0.95 -1.90 29.05
N LYS A 46 2.11 -2.05 28.43
CA LYS A 46 2.69 -1.04 27.54
C LYS A 46 2.04 -1.14 26.15
N GLY A 47 1.96 0.00 25.47
CA GLY A 47 1.41 0.07 24.12
C GLY A 47 -0.08 -0.26 24.08
N LEU A 48 -0.57 -0.63 22.91
CA LEU A 48 -1.98 -0.88 22.61
C LEU A 48 -2.41 -2.35 22.79
N ASN A 49 -1.48 -3.25 23.15
CA ASN A 49 -1.72 -4.68 23.32
C ASN A 49 -2.39 -5.32 22.08
N LEU A 50 -1.87 -5.01 20.90
CA LEU A 50 -2.37 -5.56 19.65
C LEU A 50 -2.06 -7.05 19.51
N THR A 51 -2.86 -7.76 18.70
CA THR A 51 -2.60 -9.17 18.40
C THR A 51 -1.33 -9.32 17.58
N ILE A 52 -0.74 -10.52 17.61
CA ILE A 52 0.49 -10.81 16.85
C ILE A 52 0.25 -10.73 15.35
N GLU A 53 -0.96 -11.05 14.88
CA GLU A 53 -1.35 -10.95 13.48
C GLU A 53 -1.38 -9.49 13.00
N THR A 54 -1.87 -8.58 13.85
CA THR A 54 -1.84 -7.13 13.56
C THR A 54 -0.40 -6.61 13.50
N LEU A 55 0.44 -7.01 14.47
CA LEU A 55 1.86 -6.63 14.49
C LEU A 55 2.62 -7.21 13.30
N ASP A 56 2.32 -8.45 12.89
CA ASP A 56 2.87 -9.07 11.69
C ASP A 56 2.49 -8.29 10.43
N GLY A 57 1.22 -7.86 10.32
CA GLY A 57 0.74 -7.03 9.22
C GLY A 57 1.43 -5.68 9.13
N LEU A 58 1.60 -4.99 10.28
CA LEU A 58 2.32 -3.72 10.34
C LEU A 58 3.79 -3.87 9.95
N LEU A 59 4.44 -4.92 10.45
CA LEU A 59 5.84 -5.22 10.14
C LEU A 59 6.07 -5.52 8.66
N LYS A 60 5.09 -6.15 8.01
CA LYS A 60 5.16 -6.61 6.62
C LYS A 60 4.38 -5.73 5.65
N HIS A 61 4.07 -4.50 6.04
CA HIS A 61 3.32 -3.60 5.16
C HIS A 61 3.99 -3.45 3.79
N ASN A 62 5.32 -3.38 3.75
CA ASN A 62 6.09 -3.34 2.49
C ASN A 62 6.57 -4.73 2.02
N GLY A 63 5.91 -5.80 2.47
CA GLY A 63 6.24 -7.18 2.11
C GLY A 63 7.09 -7.93 3.16
N PRO A 64 7.65 -9.09 2.81
CA PRO A 64 8.47 -9.89 3.70
C PRO A 64 9.69 -9.13 4.23
N VAL A 65 10.06 -9.42 5.49
CA VAL A 65 11.18 -8.75 6.16
C VAL A 65 12.50 -9.42 5.80
N ASN A 66 13.39 -8.66 5.19
CA ASN A 66 14.74 -9.13 4.81
C ASN A 66 15.81 -8.73 5.83
N ASP A 67 15.70 -7.55 6.44
CA ASP A 67 16.65 -7.07 7.45
C ASP A 67 16.14 -7.30 8.88
N LEU A 68 16.41 -8.50 9.40
CA LEU A 68 16.10 -8.84 10.78
C LEU A 68 17.00 -8.11 11.80
N SER A 69 18.16 -7.64 11.40
CA SER A 69 19.11 -6.97 12.30
C SER A 69 18.53 -5.62 12.75
N THR A 70 17.99 -4.85 11.82
CA THR A 70 17.33 -3.57 12.10
C THR A 70 16.07 -3.77 12.93
N VAL A 71 15.22 -4.74 12.60
CA VAL A 71 14.04 -5.08 13.43
C VAL A 71 14.46 -5.47 14.85
N ASN A 72 15.50 -6.29 15.01
CA ASN A 72 15.97 -6.69 16.33
C ASN A 72 16.50 -5.51 17.14
N ARG A 73 17.24 -4.61 16.50
CA ARG A 73 17.81 -3.43 17.14
C ARG A 73 16.74 -2.44 17.60
N LEU A 74 15.74 -2.15 16.77
CA LEU A 74 14.74 -1.12 17.02
C LEU A 74 13.54 -1.61 17.84
N ILE A 75 13.11 -2.86 17.64
CA ILE A 75 11.91 -3.44 18.25
C ILE A 75 12.26 -4.58 19.22
N GLY A 76 13.27 -5.38 18.88
CA GLY A 76 13.63 -6.61 19.59
C GLY A 76 12.77 -7.81 19.15
N LEU A 77 13.38 -8.75 18.42
CA LEU A 77 12.69 -9.95 17.89
C LEU A 77 11.98 -10.77 18.99
N LYS A 78 12.50 -10.76 20.23
CA LYS A 78 11.89 -11.42 21.37
C LYS A 78 10.46 -10.93 21.68
N ASN A 79 10.13 -9.69 21.34
CA ASN A 79 8.81 -9.11 21.58
C ASN A 79 7.72 -9.71 20.68
N PHE A 80 8.08 -10.42 19.60
CA PHE A 80 7.17 -11.13 18.72
C PHE A 80 6.95 -12.61 19.09
N ASN A 81 7.44 -13.07 20.26
CA ASN A 81 7.23 -14.42 20.79
C ASN A 81 7.55 -15.57 19.81
N LYS A 82 8.49 -15.38 18.89
CA LYS A 82 8.87 -16.35 17.83
C LYS A 82 7.73 -16.80 16.92
N LYS A 83 6.60 -16.09 16.90
CA LYS A 83 5.42 -16.48 16.11
C LYS A 83 5.42 -15.94 14.68
N ILE A 84 6.23 -14.92 14.40
CA ILE A 84 6.28 -14.27 13.09
C ILE A 84 7.22 -15.05 12.15
N LYS A 85 6.71 -15.38 10.97
CA LYS A 85 7.51 -15.94 9.86
C LYS A 85 7.99 -14.79 8.96
N TYR A 86 9.07 -14.15 9.31
CA TYR A 86 9.55 -12.90 8.72
C TYR A 86 9.65 -12.91 7.19
N LYS A 87 10.12 -14.02 6.60
CA LYS A 87 10.35 -14.17 5.16
C LYS A 87 9.08 -14.47 4.34
N ASN A 88 7.96 -14.76 5.01
CA ASN A 88 6.70 -15.07 4.35
C ASN A 88 5.82 -13.82 4.27
N SER A 89 4.86 -13.83 3.36
CA SER A 89 3.84 -12.78 3.27
C SER A 89 3.01 -12.69 4.55
N GLY A 90 2.42 -11.54 4.83
CA GLY A 90 1.48 -11.34 5.92
C GLY A 90 0.14 -12.03 5.67
N SER A 91 -0.81 -11.87 6.60
CA SER A 91 -2.20 -12.33 6.44
C SER A 91 -2.85 -11.73 5.19
N LEU A 92 -3.99 -12.28 4.74
CA LEU A 92 -4.73 -11.70 3.61
C LEU A 92 -5.16 -10.26 3.88
N GLU A 93 -5.54 -9.95 5.14
CA GLU A 93 -5.89 -8.60 5.56
C GLU A 93 -4.71 -7.63 5.42
N ALA A 94 -3.51 -8.07 5.80
CA ALA A 94 -2.30 -7.26 5.64
C ALA A 94 -1.97 -7.03 4.16
N GLN A 95 -2.06 -8.07 3.33
CA GLN A 95 -1.84 -7.96 1.89
C GLN A 95 -2.86 -7.05 1.21
N ILE A 96 -4.15 -7.14 1.60
CA ILE A 96 -5.21 -6.25 1.10
C ILE A 96 -4.94 -4.81 1.51
N SER A 97 -4.54 -4.57 2.76
CA SER A 97 -4.24 -3.23 3.27
C SER A 97 -3.14 -2.56 2.43
N THR A 98 -2.05 -3.26 2.16
CA THR A 98 -0.93 -2.76 1.34
C THR A 98 -1.37 -2.36 -0.06
N ILE A 99 -2.07 -3.25 -0.77
CA ILE A 99 -2.52 -2.99 -2.15
C ILE A 99 -3.61 -1.90 -2.21
N SER A 100 -4.45 -1.80 -1.16
CA SER A 100 -5.48 -0.74 -1.08
C SER A 100 -4.84 0.65 -0.92
N ASP A 101 -3.74 0.72 -0.17
CA ASP A 101 -2.93 1.93 -0.04
C ASP A 101 -2.34 2.35 -1.39
N ASP A 102 -1.74 1.41 -2.13
CA ASP A 102 -1.23 1.65 -3.48
C ASP A 102 -2.31 2.16 -4.45
N ILE A 103 -3.51 1.55 -4.42
CA ILE A 103 -4.64 2.01 -5.26
C ILE A 103 -5.05 3.44 -4.91
N ALA A 104 -5.20 3.73 -3.61
CA ALA A 104 -5.58 5.04 -3.13
C ALA A 104 -4.53 6.09 -3.50
N TYR A 105 -3.27 5.82 -3.19
CA TYR A 105 -2.14 6.71 -3.44
C TYR A 105 -2.05 7.09 -4.91
N ASN A 106 -1.93 6.12 -5.82
CA ASN A 106 -1.80 6.38 -7.24
C ASN A 106 -2.96 7.22 -7.81
N ASN A 107 -4.19 6.94 -7.38
CA ASN A 107 -5.37 7.67 -7.88
C ASN A 107 -5.51 9.08 -7.28
N HIS A 108 -5.14 9.27 -6.02
CA HIS A 108 -5.13 10.60 -5.40
C HIS A 108 -4.01 11.46 -5.94
N ASP A 109 -2.82 10.91 -6.17
CA ASP A 109 -1.71 11.64 -6.81
C ASP A 109 -2.07 12.14 -8.21
N ILE A 110 -2.79 11.33 -9.01
CA ILE A 110 -3.32 11.79 -10.30
C ILE A 110 -4.25 12.99 -10.10
N GLN A 111 -5.16 12.92 -9.15
CA GLN A 111 -6.11 14.00 -8.88
C GLN A 111 -5.39 15.27 -8.42
N ASP A 112 -4.42 15.14 -7.55
CA ASP A 112 -3.67 16.27 -7.00
C ASP A 112 -2.70 16.86 -8.02
N GLY A 113 -2.06 16.05 -8.86
CA GLY A 113 -1.25 16.51 -9.97
C GLY A 113 -2.03 17.35 -10.99
N ILE A 114 -3.27 16.94 -11.31
CA ILE A 114 -4.16 17.73 -12.18
C ILE A 114 -4.56 19.04 -11.50
N LYS A 115 -4.91 19.03 -10.20
CA LYS A 115 -5.24 20.24 -9.44
C LYS A 115 -4.06 21.20 -9.33
N ALA A 116 -2.86 20.67 -9.12
CA ALA A 116 -1.62 21.42 -9.08
C ALA A 116 -1.15 21.91 -10.47
N LYS A 117 -1.83 21.47 -11.54
CA LYS A 117 -1.48 21.79 -12.95
C LYS A 117 -0.09 21.28 -13.36
N LEU A 118 0.37 20.18 -12.77
CA LEU A 118 1.59 19.50 -13.19
C LEU A 118 1.37 18.79 -14.54
N PHE A 119 0.17 18.31 -14.78
CA PHE A 119 -0.30 17.71 -16.04
C PHE A 119 -1.81 17.91 -16.16
N ASP A 120 -2.38 17.63 -17.33
CA ASP A 120 -3.81 17.77 -17.58
C ASP A 120 -4.48 16.47 -17.99
N LEU A 121 -5.80 16.54 -18.29
CA LEU A 121 -6.58 15.37 -18.72
C LEU A 121 -6.06 14.81 -20.06
N ASN A 122 -5.48 15.62 -20.96
CA ASN A 122 -4.96 15.13 -22.23
C ASN A 122 -3.72 14.28 -22.02
N ASP A 123 -2.83 14.69 -21.10
CA ASP A 123 -1.69 13.87 -20.68
C ASP A 123 -2.17 12.53 -20.10
N LEU A 124 -3.16 12.58 -19.19
CA LEU A 124 -3.65 11.37 -18.52
C LEU A 124 -4.25 10.35 -19.49
N ILE A 125 -5.01 10.81 -20.51
CA ILE A 125 -5.62 9.90 -21.50
C ILE A 125 -4.62 9.36 -22.54
N GLU A 126 -3.34 9.72 -22.48
CA GLU A 126 -2.29 9.00 -23.20
C GLU A 126 -2.18 7.56 -22.71
N ILE A 127 -2.43 7.33 -21.41
CA ILE A 127 -2.56 6.00 -20.83
C ILE A 127 -3.87 5.36 -21.32
N ASN A 128 -3.76 4.21 -22.00
CA ASN A 128 -4.91 3.53 -22.62
C ASN A 128 -6.03 3.23 -21.61
N PHE A 129 -5.67 2.86 -20.39
CA PHE A 129 -6.62 2.59 -19.31
C PHE A 129 -7.53 3.80 -19.03
N PHE A 130 -6.96 4.98 -18.83
CA PHE A 130 -7.74 6.20 -18.61
C PHE A 130 -8.45 6.71 -19.87
N ARG A 131 -7.88 6.47 -21.03
CA ARG A 131 -8.52 6.77 -22.31
C ARG A 131 -9.83 5.98 -22.49
N ASP A 132 -9.85 4.73 -22.11
CA ASP A 132 -11.06 3.90 -22.22
C ASP A 132 -12.14 4.33 -21.24
N ILE A 133 -11.76 4.66 -19.99
CA ILE A 133 -12.68 5.26 -19.01
C ILE A 133 -13.23 6.60 -19.52
N TYR A 134 -12.37 7.47 -20.03
CA TYR A 134 -12.79 8.76 -20.60
C TYR A 134 -13.81 8.58 -21.74
N LYS A 135 -13.55 7.66 -22.68
CA LYS A 135 -14.46 7.38 -23.80
C LYS A 135 -15.85 6.94 -23.34
N SER A 136 -15.95 6.18 -22.25
CA SER A 136 -17.24 5.71 -21.70
C SER A 136 -18.10 6.87 -21.23
N HIS A 137 -17.50 7.99 -20.79
CA HIS A 137 -18.21 9.17 -20.31
C HIS A 137 -18.36 10.29 -21.35
N LYS A 138 -17.64 10.23 -22.48
CA LYS A 138 -17.59 11.32 -23.49
C LYS A 138 -18.98 11.80 -23.95
N LYS A 139 -19.96 10.88 -24.05
CA LYS A 139 -21.32 11.23 -24.49
C LYS A 139 -22.13 12.02 -23.47
N ASN A 140 -21.76 11.98 -22.20
CA ASN A 140 -22.50 12.58 -21.09
C ASN A 140 -21.91 13.91 -20.61
N ILE A 141 -20.82 14.37 -21.24
CA ILE A 141 -20.09 15.57 -20.81
C ILE A 141 -20.75 16.81 -21.36
N LYS A 142 -21.39 17.61 -20.50
CA LYS A 142 -21.72 19.01 -20.80
C LYS A 142 -20.45 19.85 -20.69
N LYS A 143 -20.28 20.85 -21.57
CA LYS A 143 -19.05 21.66 -21.77
C LYS A 143 -18.43 22.26 -20.48
N ASN A 144 -19.16 22.38 -19.38
CA ASN A 144 -18.73 23.06 -18.15
C ASN A 144 -18.37 22.13 -16.99
N ASN A 145 -18.20 20.82 -17.20
CA ASN A 145 -18.07 19.86 -16.10
C ASN A 145 -16.74 19.09 -16.14
N LYS A 146 -15.61 19.73 -16.51
CA LYS A 146 -14.29 19.07 -16.58
C LYS A 146 -13.87 18.48 -15.24
N ASP A 147 -14.07 19.20 -14.14
CA ASP A 147 -13.66 18.73 -12.80
C ASP A 147 -14.49 17.52 -12.35
N ILE A 148 -15.80 17.56 -12.64
CA ILE A 148 -16.70 16.41 -12.33
C ILE A 148 -16.26 15.17 -13.13
N LEU A 149 -15.83 15.37 -14.38
CA LEU A 149 -15.35 14.28 -15.21
C LEU A 149 -14.06 13.66 -14.64
N ILE A 150 -13.13 14.46 -14.16
CA ILE A 150 -11.89 13.97 -13.52
C ILE A 150 -12.24 13.14 -12.30
N TYR A 151 -13.11 13.62 -11.42
CA TYR A 151 -13.59 12.85 -10.26
C TYR A 151 -14.26 11.53 -10.67
N GLN A 152 -15.00 11.52 -11.78
CA GLN A 152 -15.63 10.30 -12.27
C GLN A 152 -14.59 9.31 -12.79
N ILE A 153 -13.60 9.78 -13.56
CA ILE A 153 -12.51 8.94 -14.08
C ILE A 153 -11.74 8.30 -12.92
N ILE A 154 -11.43 9.05 -11.87
CA ILE A 154 -10.73 8.54 -10.68
C ILE A 154 -11.56 7.48 -9.97
N ARG A 155 -12.87 7.72 -9.75
CA ARG A 155 -13.76 6.72 -9.14
C ARG A 155 -13.84 5.42 -9.94
N ASP A 156 -13.96 5.52 -11.26
CA ASP A 156 -14.04 4.37 -12.14
C ASP A 156 -12.70 3.61 -12.19
N SER A 157 -11.58 4.35 -12.15
CA SER A 157 -10.26 3.76 -12.04
C SER A 157 -10.14 2.90 -10.78
N ILE A 158 -10.49 3.47 -9.63
CA ILE A 158 -10.48 2.76 -8.34
C ILE A 158 -11.41 1.54 -8.40
N ASP A 159 -12.65 1.69 -8.88
CA ASP A 159 -13.60 0.57 -8.98
C ASP A 159 -13.08 -0.57 -9.85
N LEU A 160 -12.51 -0.25 -11.01
CA LEU A 160 -11.94 -1.25 -11.91
C LEU A 160 -10.74 -1.97 -11.29
N MET A 161 -9.84 -1.23 -10.63
CA MET A 161 -8.68 -1.82 -9.94
C MET A 161 -9.13 -2.73 -8.79
N VAL A 162 -10.08 -2.29 -7.97
CA VAL A 162 -10.63 -3.09 -6.86
C VAL A 162 -11.34 -4.36 -7.38
N ARG A 163 -12.11 -4.26 -8.45
CA ARG A 163 -12.79 -5.43 -9.05
C ARG A 163 -11.79 -6.45 -9.59
N ASP A 164 -10.73 -6.00 -10.27
CA ASP A 164 -9.67 -6.89 -10.73
C ASP A 164 -8.98 -7.58 -9.57
N LEU A 165 -8.60 -6.82 -8.54
CA LEU A 165 -7.94 -7.32 -7.34
C LEU A 165 -8.77 -8.42 -6.67
N ILE A 166 -10.07 -8.18 -6.46
CA ILE A 166 -10.99 -9.17 -5.86
C ILE A 166 -11.08 -10.43 -6.73
N ALA A 167 -11.25 -10.25 -8.03
CA ALA A 167 -11.39 -11.37 -8.96
C ALA A 167 -10.12 -12.22 -9.01
N ASN A 168 -8.95 -11.57 -9.11
CA ASN A 168 -7.68 -12.26 -9.18
C ASN A 168 -7.30 -12.90 -7.83
N THR A 169 -7.59 -12.27 -6.70
CA THR A 169 -7.39 -12.87 -5.37
C THR A 169 -8.22 -14.14 -5.21
N LYS A 170 -9.52 -14.11 -5.59
CA LYS A 170 -10.38 -15.30 -5.57
C LYS A 170 -9.84 -16.43 -6.49
N TYR A 171 -9.32 -16.06 -7.65
CA TYR A 171 -8.68 -16.99 -8.56
C TYR A 171 -7.44 -17.62 -7.93
N ASN A 172 -6.55 -16.82 -7.34
CA ASN A 172 -5.32 -17.28 -6.67
C ASN A 172 -5.62 -18.23 -5.50
N LEU A 173 -6.60 -17.89 -4.66
CA LEU A 173 -7.05 -18.76 -3.56
C LEU A 173 -7.49 -20.14 -4.08
N LYS A 174 -8.25 -20.16 -5.18
CA LYS A 174 -8.78 -21.40 -5.78
C LYS A 174 -7.69 -22.25 -6.41
N ILE A 175 -6.84 -21.64 -7.25
CA ILE A 175 -5.83 -22.39 -8.04
C ILE A 175 -4.74 -22.96 -7.13
N ASN A 176 -4.35 -22.20 -6.10
CA ASN A 176 -3.33 -22.62 -5.14
C ASN A 176 -3.91 -23.42 -3.96
N LYS A 177 -5.21 -23.72 -3.99
CA LYS A 177 -5.91 -24.53 -2.95
C LYS A 177 -5.73 -23.98 -1.55
N ILE A 178 -5.65 -22.66 -1.38
CA ILE A 178 -5.53 -21.97 -0.11
C ILE A 178 -6.89 -22.04 0.61
N LYS A 179 -6.95 -22.67 1.78
CA LYS A 179 -8.18 -22.89 2.54
C LYS A 179 -8.08 -22.42 3.98
N THR A 180 -6.87 -22.32 4.52
CA THR A 180 -6.61 -21.99 5.90
C THR A 180 -5.59 -20.86 6.00
N ILE A 181 -5.58 -20.17 7.16
CA ILE A 181 -4.56 -19.15 7.43
C ILE A 181 -3.14 -19.74 7.40
N LYS A 182 -2.99 -21.02 7.74
CA LYS A 182 -1.70 -21.72 7.66
C LYS A 182 -1.22 -21.84 6.21
N ASP A 183 -2.14 -22.06 5.26
CA ASP A 183 -1.81 -22.11 3.83
C ASP A 183 -1.36 -20.72 3.34
N VAL A 184 -2.03 -19.64 3.80
CA VAL A 184 -1.62 -18.26 3.49
C VAL A 184 -0.19 -17.99 3.94
N TYR A 185 0.13 -18.28 5.21
CA TYR A 185 1.47 -18.06 5.76
C TYR A 185 2.55 -18.99 5.20
N ASN A 186 2.20 -20.09 4.56
CA ASN A 186 3.15 -21.01 3.93
C ASN A 186 3.29 -20.78 2.42
N PHE A 187 2.52 -19.87 1.86
CA PHE A 187 2.60 -19.54 0.44
C PHE A 187 3.72 -18.53 0.20
N ASP A 188 4.60 -18.84 -0.75
CA ASP A 188 5.83 -18.07 -0.96
C ASP A 188 5.60 -16.70 -1.63
N ASN A 189 4.44 -16.52 -2.29
CA ASN A 189 4.11 -15.30 -3.00
C ASN A 189 2.93 -14.58 -2.36
N SER A 190 2.69 -13.33 -2.76
CA SER A 190 1.46 -12.63 -2.39
C SER A 190 0.26 -13.29 -3.09
N ILE A 191 -0.80 -13.56 -2.32
CA ILE A 191 -2.07 -14.09 -2.82
C ILE A 191 -2.94 -12.94 -3.34
N VAL A 192 -2.90 -11.82 -2.63
CA VAL A 192 -3.60 -10.60 -2.99
C VAL A 192 -2.73 -9.81 -3.95
N CYS A 193 -3.04 -9.88 -5.23
CA CYS A 193 -2.34 -9.15 -6.27
C CYS A 193 -3.25 -8.92 -7.49
N PHE A 194 -2.92 -7.93 -8.28
CA PHE A 194 -3.59 -7.68 -9.55
C PHE A 194 -3.36 -8.82 -10.56
N SER A 195 -4.28 -8.94 -11.50
CA SER A 195 -4.02 -9.73 -12.73
C SER A 195 -2.84 -9.14 -13.52
N ASN A 196 -2.22 -9.93 -14.39
CA ASN A 196 -1.10 -9.45 -15.23
C ASN A 196 -1.46 -8.19 -16.02
N LYS A 197 -2.71 -8.09 -16.48
CA LYS A 197 -3.22 -6.90 -17.17
C LYS A 197 -3.15 -5.66 -16.26
N PHE A 198 -3.67 -5.75 -15.04
CA PHE A 198 -3.71 -4.61 -14.12
C PHE A 198 -2.36 -4.32 -13.46
N LEU A 199 -1.48 -5.30 -13.32
CA LEU A 199 -0.07 -5.07 -12.96
C LEU A 199 0.65 -4.20 -14.00
N SER A 200 0.37 -4.41 -15.30
CA SER A 200 0.94 -3.56 -16.35
C SER A 200 0.38 -2.13 -16.29
N ILE A 201 -0.92 -1.98 -16.05
CA ILE A 201 -1.58 -0.68 -15.90
C ILE A 201 -1.01 0.07 -14.69
N GLU A 202 -0.88 -0.61 -13.56
CA GLU A 202 -0.33 -0.03 -12.34
C GLU A 202 1.11 0.48 -12.53
N LYS A 203 1.95 -0.30 -13.21
CA LYS A 203 3.31 0.13 -13.57
C LYS A 203 3.33 1.34 -14.50
N GLU A 204 2.42 1.40 -15.48
CA GLU A 204 2.28 2.53 -16.39
C GLU A 204 1.86 3.80 -15.63
N ILE A 205 0.91 3.70 -14.71
CA ILE A 205 0.48 4.80 -13.85
C ILE A 205 1.63 5.30 -12.97
N ARG A 206 2.35 4.41 -12.30
CA ARG A 206 3.51 4.80 -11.47
C ARG A 206 4.61 5.47 -12.29
N LEU A 207 4.88 4.97 -13.49
CA LEU A 207 5.86 5.57 -14.39
C LEU A 207 5.43 6.99 -14.78
N PHE A 208 4.16 7.16 -15.18
CA PHE A 208 3.59 8.47 -15.51
C PHE A 208 3.74 9.47 -14.35
N LEU A 209 3.36 9.08 -13.13
CA LEU A 209 3.46 9.96 -11.95
C LEU A 209 4.90 10.35 -11.61
N ARG A 210 5.88 9.48 -11.86
CA ARG A 210 7.30 9.78 -11.60
C ARG A 210 7.93 10.71 -12.63
N THR A 211 7.33 10.83 -13.81
CA THR A 211 7.88 11.62 -14.92
C THR A 211 7.23 13.00 -15.04
N LYS A 212 6.19 13.28 -14.27
CA LYS A 212 5.48 14.58 -14.24
C LYS A 212 5.78 15.35 -12.97
#